data_c5a225edbc725ca9094aef06d66fef03
#
_entry.id   c5a225edbc725ca9094aef06d66fef03
#
_cell.length_a   1.000
_cell.length_b   1.000
_cell.length_c   1.000
_cell.angle_alpha   90.00
_cell.angle_beta   90.00
_cell.angle_gamma   90.00
#
_symmetry.space_group_name_H-M   'P 1'
#
loop_
_entity.id
_entity.type
_entity.pdbx_description
1 polymer ?
#
loop_
_entity_poly.entity_id
_entity_poly.type
_entity_poly.pdbx_seq_one_letter_code
_entity_poly.pdbx_strand_id
1 'polypeptide(L)'
;MKLIKAVIRPEKEADVIRGLEQAGLSALTKWDVLGRGRQRGIQVGSAVYGELAKLCLTLVVQDGEAAKAVEAILQAGKTGHPGDGRIFVSDVKHAYTIRTGKADA
;
A
#
# COMPACT_ATOMS: atom_id res chain seq x y z
N MET A 1 -6.32 -16.33 1.44
CA MET A 1 -5.50 -15.27 2.04
C MET A 1 -4.84 -14.47 0.92
N LYS A 2 -4.87 -13.16 1.02
CA LYS A 2 -4.33 -12.27 0.02
C LYS A 2 -3.28 -11.34 0.62
N LEU A 3 -2.24 -11.08 -0.13
CA LEU A 3 -1.26 -10.04 0.18
C LEU A 3 -1.64 -8.78 -0.61
N ILE A 4 -1.77 -7.69 0.11
CA ILE A 4 -2.02 -6.38 -0.49
C ILE A 4 -0.76 -5.55 -0.32
N LYS A 5 -0.23 -5.07 -1.42
CA LYS A 5 0.93 -4.18 -1.43
C LYS A 5 0.51 -2.87 -2.07
N ALA A 6 0.65 -1.78 -1.34
CA ALA A 6 0.30 -0.47 -1.83
C ALA A 6 1.50 0.45 -1.78
N VAL A 7 1.74 1.15 -2.88
CA VAL A 7 2.75 2.23 -2.93
C VAL A 7 1.96 3.51 -3.05
N ILE A 8 2.07 4.37 -2.05
CA ILE A 8 1.23 5.57 -1.91
C ILE A 8 2.08 6.81 -1.69
N ARG A 9 1.44 7.97 -1.77
CA ARG A 9 2.08 9.23 -1.39
C ARG A 9 2.38 9.22 0.11
N PRO A 10 3.59 9.67 0.52
CA PRO A 10 3.92 9.71 1.96
C PRO A 10 2.93 10.55 2.78
N GLU A 11 2.44 11.65 2.23
CA GLU A 11 1.49 12.54 2.92
C GLU A 11 0.10 11.92 3.11
N LYS A 12 -0.17 10.79 2.48
CA LYS A 12 -1.43 10.06 2.63
C LYS A 12 -1.33 8.91 3.64
N GLU A 13 -0.16 8.71 4.26
CA GLU A 13 0.05 7.60 5.19
C GLU A 13 -0.99 7.56 6.30
N ALA A 14 -1.18 8.67 7.02
CA ALA A 14 -2.11 8.72 8.14
C ALA A 14 -3.55 8.42 7.72
N ASP A 15 -3.97 8.99 6.58
CA ASP A 15 -5.33 8.79 6.06
C ASP A 15 -5.56 7.33 5.66
N VAL A 16 -4.59 6.72 4.98
CA VAL A 16 -4.69 5.33 4.53
C VAL A 16 -4.73 4.37 5.73
N ILE A 17 -3.85 4.56 6.70
CA ILE A 17 -3.82 3.72 7.90
C ILE A 17 -5.14 3.84 8.66
N ARG A 18 -5.65 5.06 8.81
CA ARG A 18 -6.94 5.29 9.48
C ARG A 18 -8.08 4.60 8.75
N GLY A 19 -8.10 4.69 7.42
CA GLY A 19 -9.11 4.02 6.60
C GLY A 19 -9.08 2.50 6.77
N LEU A 20 -7.89 1.92 6.80
CA LEU A 20 -7.73 0.49 7.04
C LEU A 20 -8.17 0.10 8.45
N GLU A 21 -7.81 0.88 9.47
CA GLU A 21 -8.26 0.63 10.84
C GLU A 21 -9.78 0.68 10.96
N GLN A 22 -10.41 1.65 10.32
CA GLN A 22 -11.88 1.76 10.30
C GLN A 22 -12.54 0.58 9.61
N ALA A 23 -11.83 -0.07 8.68
CA ALA A 23 -12.29 -1.28 8.03
C ALA A 23 -11.97 -2.55 8.85
N GLY A 24 -11.37 -2.40 10.04
CA GLY A 24 -11.02 -3.53 10.88
C GLY A 24 -9.70 -4.20 10.50
N LEU A 25 -8.87 -3.52 9.72
CA LEU A 25 -7.62 -4.08 9.18
C LEU A 25 -6.44 -3.25 9.68
N SER A 26 -6.00 -3.51 10.92
CA SER A 26 -4.96 -2.69 11.56
C SER A 26 -3.55 -3.25 11.43
N ALA A 27 -3.39 -4.55 11.19
CA ALA A 27 -2.07 -5.16 11.10
C ALA A 27 -1.45 -4.91 9.73
N LEU A 28 -0.33 -4.22 9.70
CA LEU A 28 0.38 -3.92 8.45
C LEU A 28 1.87 -3.71 8.71
N THR A 29 2.64 -3.79 7.63
CA THR A 29 4.06 -3.45 7.62
C THR A 29 4.25 -2.33 6.62
N LYS A 30 5.10 -1.36 6.95
CA LYS A 30 5.36 -0.23 6.05
C LYS A 30 6.83 0.12 6.03
N TRP A 31 7.27 0.72 4.93
CA TRP A 31 8.63 1.24 4.80
C TRP A 31 8.69 2.32 3.72
N ASP A 32 9.69 3.18 3.84
CA ASP A 32 9.94 4.22 2.86
C ASP A 32 10.63 3.65 1.63
N VAL A 33 10.22 4.10 0.44
CA VAL A 33 10.79 3.66 -0.82
C VAL A 33 10.96 4.86 -1.74
N LEU A 34 11.79 4.69 -2.77
CA LEU A 34 11.90 5.63 -3.88
C LEU A 34 11.19 5.03 -5.08
N GLY A 35 10.34 5.83 -5.72
CA GLY A 35 9.55 5.38 -6.85
C GLY A 35 9.70 6.27 -8.06
N ARG A 36 9.52 5.68 -9.24
CA ARG A 36 9.43 6.39 -10.51
C ARG A 36 8.18 5.89 -11.23
N GLY A 37 7.28 6.82 -11.54
CA GLY A 37 6.08 6.51 -12.28
C GLY A 37 6.31 6.48 -13.79
N ARG A 38 5.23 6.32 -14.52
CA ARG A 38 5.25 6.29 -15.98
C ARG A 38 5.70 7.59 -16.61
N GLN A 39 5.62 8.70 -15.87
CA GLN A 39 6.06 10.02 -16.33
C GLN A 39 7.57 10.16 -16.39
N ARG A 40 8.33 9.18 -15.92
CA ARG A 40 9.80 9.19 -15.85
C ARG A 40 10.37 10.33 -15.01
N GLY A 41 9.59 10.83 -14.06
CA GLY A 41 9.98 11.91 -13.18
C GLY A 41 8.94 13.01 -13.15
N ILE A 42 9.15 13.95 -12.27
CA ILE A 42 8.24 15.08 -12.07
C ILE A 42 9.05 16.36 -12.17
N GLN A 43 8.54 17.32 -12.94
CA GLN A 43 9.12 18.63 -13.05
C GLN A 43 8.46 19.57 -12.05
N VAL A 44 9.28 20.23 -11.24
CA VAL A 44 8.84 21.28 -10.31
C VAL A 44 9.65 22.52 -10.64
N GLY A 45 8.99 23.51 -11.22
CA GLY A 45 9.69 24.68 -11.75
C GLY A 45 10.68 24.27 -12.82
N SER A 46 11.98 24.57 -12.62
CA SER A 46 13.05 24.17 -13.53
C SER A 46 13.72 22.85 -13.13
N ALA A 47 13.31 22.24 -12.00
CA ALA A 47 13.90 21.00 -11.51
C ALA A 47 13.11 19.80 -12.00
N VAL A 48 13.82 18.74 -12.41
CA VAL A 48 13.20 17.46 -12.81
C VAL A 48 13.68 16.40 -11.82
N TYR A 49 12.73 15.72 -11.19
CA TYR A 49 13.01 14.66 -10.22
C TYR A 49 12.78 13.31 -10.88
N GLY A 50 13.84 12.49 -11.04
CA GLY A 50 13.72 11.16 -11.62
C GLY A 50 13.01 10.17 -10.71
N GLU A 51 13.16 10.36 -9.38
CA GLU A 51 12.56 9.49 -8.37
C GLU A 51 11.95 10.34 -7.26
N LEU A 52 10.89 9.82 -6.66
CA LEU A 52 10.20 10.48 -5.56
C LEU A 52 10.11 9.56 -4.36
N ALA A 53 10.13 10.14 -3.17
CA ALA A 53 9.82 9.42 -1.95
C ALA A 53 8.38 8.91 -2.01
N LYS A 54 8.20 7.64 -1.69
CA LYS A 54 6.91 6.97 -1.59
C LYS A 54 6.88 6.16 -0.31
N LEU A 55 5.68 5.80 0.12
CA LEU A 55 5.49 4.86 1.21
C LEU A 55 4.95 3.56 0.62
N CYS A 56 5.61 2.45 0.96
CA CYS A 56 5.09 1.13 0.64
C CYS A 56 4.50 0.53 1.90
N LEU A 57 3.29 0.00 1.80
CA LEU A 57 2.70 -0.77 2.90
C LEU A 57 2.19 -2.11 2.40
N THR A 58 2.27 -3.10 3.26
CA THR A 58 1.75 -4.43 2.96
C THR A 58 0.89 -4.91 4.12
N LEU A 59 -0.15 -5.63 3.78
CA LEU A 59 -0.95 -6.34 4.76
C LEU A 59 -1.45 -7.64 4.14
N VAL A 60 -1.70 -8.62 5.00
CA VAL A 60 -2.26 -9.91 4.60
C VAL A 60 -3.66 -9.98 5.18
N VAL A 61 -4.62 -10.30 4.33
CA VAL A 61 -6.03 -10.34 4.70
C VAL A 61 -6.67 -11.64 4.25
N GLN A 62 -7.82 -11.98 4.81
CA GLN A 62 -8.60 -13.09 4.30
C GLN A 62 -9.20 -12.74 2.95
N ASP A 63 -9.50 -13.74 2.14
CA ASP A 63 -10.02 -13.51 0.79
C ASP A 63 -11.23 -12.57 0.78
N GLY A 64 -12.16 -12.75 1.69
CA GLY A 64 -13.35 -11.93 1.78
C GLY A 64 -13.11 -10.49 2.23
N GLU A 65 -11.92 -10.18 2.72
CA GLU A 65 -11.55 -8.83 3.18
C GLU A 65 -10.76 -8.02 2.16
N ALA A 66 -10.31 -8.67 1.09
CA ALA A 66 -9.42 -8.02 0.11
C ALA A 66 -10.08 -6.81 -0.55
N ALA A 67 -11.35 -6.93 -0.95
CA ALA A 67 -12.05 -5.85 -1.63
C ALA A 67 -12.20 -4.62 -0.74
N LYS A 68 -12.53 -4.80 0.54
CA LYS A 68 -12.66 -3.64 1.45
C LYS A 68 -11.33 -3.00 1.78
N ALA A 69 -10.25 -3.80 1.83
CA ALA A 69 -8.91 -3.27 2.02
C ALA A 69 -8.49 -2.38 0.84
N VAL A 70 -8.69 -2.87 -0.38
CA VAL A 70 -8.39 -2.10 -1.59
C VAL A 70 -9.22 -0.82 -1.62
N GLU A 71 -10.51 -0.90 -1.35
CA GLU A 71 -11.40 0.27 -1.35
C GLU A 71 -10.96 1.30 -0.32
N ALA A 72 -10.58 0.88 0.89
CA ALA A 72 -10.11 1.79 1.92
C ALA A 72 -8.86 2.55 1.47
N ILE A 73 -7.91 1.86 0.83
CA ILE A 73 -6.69 2.48 0.34
C ILE A 73 -6.99 3.44 -0.81
N LEU A 74 -7.85 3.04 -1.75
CA LEU A 74 -8.25 3.88 -2.87
C LEU A 74 -8.88 5.19 -2.39
N GLN A 75 -9.83 5.11 -1.47
CA GLN A 75 -10.53 6.29 -0.96
C GLN A 75 -9.61 7.25 -0.23
N ALA A 76 -8.71 6.71 0.59
CA ALA A 76 -7.86 7.54 1.44
C ALA A 76 -6.61 8.06 0.71
N GLY A 77 -6.09 7.29 -0.26
CA GLY A 77 -4.82 7.61 -0.93
C GLY A 77 -4.96 8.42 -2.20
N LYS A 78 -6.15 8.53 -2.74
CA LYS A 78 -6.39 9.16 -4.05
C LYS A 78 -6.35 10.68 -3.97
N THR A 79 -5.64 11.30 -4.91
CA THR A 79 -5.73 12.74 -5.18
C THR A 79 -6.33 13.01 -6.55
N GLY A 80 -6.28 12.04 -7.46
CA GLY A 80 -6.70 12.20 -8.84
C GLY A 80 -5.58 12.66 -9.76
N HIS A 81 -4.38 12.81 -9.24
CA HIS A 81 -3.22 13.26 -10.01
C HIS A 81 -2.21 12.15 -10.21
N PRO A 82 -1.39 12.22 -11.27
CA PRO A 82 -0.27 11.28 -11.44
C PRO A 82 0.62 11.26 -10.20
N GLY A 83 1.07 10.08 -9.81
CA GLY A 83 1.87 9.92 -8.59
C GLY A 83 1.09 9.39 -7.40
N ASP A 84 -0.21 9.13 -7.53
CA ASP A 84 -1.02 8.55 -6.46
C ASP A 84 -0.57 7.15 -6.05
N GLY A 85 0.08 6.43 -6.94
CA GLY A 85 0.63 5.12 -6.65
C GLY A 85 -0.18 3.96 -7.21
N ARG A 86 0.08 2.76 -6.67
CA ARG A 86 -0.56 1.54 -7.16
C ARG A 86 -0.82 0.58 -6.02
N ILE A 87 -1.80 -0.28 -6.22
CA ILE A 87 -2.13 -1.36 -5.30
C ILE A 87 -1.99 -2.68 -6.07
N PHE A 88 -1.30 -3.64 -5.46
CA PHE A 88 -1.15 -4.98 -5.99
C PHE A 88 -1.82 -5.95 -5.04
N VAL A 89 -2.56 -6.90 -5.57
CA VAL A 89 -3.19 -7.96 -4.80
C VAL A 89 -2.70 -9.29 -5.35
N SER A 90 -2.17 -10.14 -4.49
CA SER A 90 -1.69 -11.45 -4.89
C SER A 90 -2.14 -12.51 -3.89
N ASP A 91 -2.16 -13.76 -4.35
CA ASP A 91 -2.47 -14.88 -3.48
C ASP A 91 -1.28 -15.16 -2.55
N VAL A 92 -1.59 -15.51 -1.31
CA VAL A 92 -0.61 -16.02 -0.36
C VAL A 92 -0.78 -17.54 -0.33
N LYS A 93 0.20 -18.23 -0.85
CA LYS A 93 0.16 -19.69 -0.92
C LYS A 93 0.35 -20.32 0.46
N HIS A 94 1.32 -19.82 1.22
CA HIS A 94 1.60 -20.29 2.57
C HIS A 94 2.00 -19.12 3.45
N ALA A 95 1.57 -19.14 4.70
CA ALA A 95 1.95 -18.17 5.72
C ALA A 95 2.11 -18.91 7.05
N TYR A 96 3.12 -18.53 7.82
CA TYR A 96 3.44 -19.18 9.09
C TYR A 96 3.66 -18.11 10.15
N THR A 97 3.12 -18.35 11.34
CA THR A 97 3.40 -17.52 12.50
C THR A 97 4.72 -17.99 13.11
N ILE A 98 5.71 -17.12 13.16
CA ILE A 98 7.05 -17.47 13.63
C ILE A 98 7.02 -17.96 15.08
N ARG A 99 6.28 -17.27 15.95
CA ARG A 99 6.21 -17.60 17.38
C ARG A 99 5.74 -19.03 17.64
N THR A 100 4.80 -19.53 16.86
CA THR A 100 4.19 -20.84 17.06
C THR A 100 4.68 -21.89 16.07
N GLY A 101 5.25 -21.47 14.95
CA GLY A 101 5.60 -22.34 13.84
C GLY A 101 4.41 -22.90 13.08
N LYS A 102 3.20 -22.44 13.39
CA LYS A 102 1.99 -22.96 12.77
C LYS A 102 1.65 -22.20 11.49
N ALA A 103 1.08 -22.94 10.53
CA ALA A 103 0.61 -22.37 9.29
C ALA A 103 -0.70 -21.59 9.51
N ASP A 104 -0.78 -20.40 8.92
CA ASP A 104 -2.01 -19.57 8.88
C ASP A 104 -2.76 -19.78 7.56
N ALA A 105 -2.03 -20.25 6.57
CA ALA A 105 -2.58 -20.53 5.25
C ALA A 105 -1.79 -21.65 4.56
#